data_87f9d5fb9b15c013b1a8938afb813b84
#
_entry.id   87f9d5fb9b15c013b1a8938afb813b84
#
_cell.length_a   1.000
_cell.length_b   1.000
_cell.length_c   1.000
_cell.angle_alpha   90.00
_cell.angle_beta   90.00
_cell.angle_gamma   90.00
#
_symmetry.space_group_name_H-M   'P 1'
#
loop_
_entity.id
_entity.type
_entity.pdbx_description
1 polymer ?
#
loop_
_entity_poly.entity_id
_entity_poly.type
_entity_poly.pdbx_seq_one_letter_code
_entity_poly.pdbx_strand_id
1 'polypeptide(L)'
;WSLKTIPFIDTSKGTNLSSMFQQCGNLKTIPALNFSSGSNFVNLFYACSALEVIPNLDASKVTTGNFSNAFYQCYSLQTGSLSGSLFSVSYAGCKLGEAALVNIFNNLPTTSGQTITISGNYGASLLSVGERLIATGKGWTIVG
;
A
#
# COMPACT_ATOMS: atom_id res chain seq x y z
N TRP A 1 -12.81 -18.12 -0.92
CA TRP A 1 -13.63 -17.03 -1.45
C TRP A 1 -13.38 -16.91 -2.96
N SER A 2 -14.47 -16.85 -3.79
CA SER A 2 -14.35 -16.81 -5.25
C SER A 2 -14.40 -15.39 -5.85
N LEU A 3 -14.35 -14.35 -5.02
CA LEU A 3 -14.44 -12.95 -5.43
C LEU A 3 -13.21 -12.58 -6.28
N LYS A 4 -13.43 -12.30 -7.57
CA LYS A 4 -12.35 -11.94 -8.52
C LYS A 4 -12.26 -10.45 -8.80
N THR A 5 -13.39 -9.78 -8.76
CA THR A 5 -13.51 -8.33 -8.98
C THR A 5 -14.59 -7.78 -8.04
N ILE A 6 -14.50 -6.51 -7.74
CA ILE A 6 -15.52 -5.78 -6.98
C ILE A 6 -16.00 -4.60 -7.81
N PRO A 7 -17.32 -4.31 -7.81
CA PRO A 7 -17.85 -3.12 -8.43
C PRO A 7 -17.38 -1.87 -7.66
N PHE A 8 -17.74 -0.69 -8.16
CA PHE A 8 -17.54 0.53 -7.38
C PHE A 8 -18.21 0.39 -6.00
N ILE A 9 -17.48 0.75 -4.96
CA ILE A 9 -17.94 0.80 -3.58
C ILE A 9 -17.70 2.20 -3.06
N ASP A 10 -18.75 2.87 -2.60
CA ASP A 10 -18.59 4.16 -1.93
C ASP A 10 -18.09 3.96 -0.50
N THR A 11 -16.82 4.27 -0.28
CA THR A 11 -16.18 4.21 1.03
C THR A 11 -16.04 5.59 1.70
N SER A 12 -16.63 6.65 1.12
CA SER A 12 -16.47 8.03 1.57
C SER A 12 -16.91 8.30 3.02
N LYS A 13 -17.81 7.48 3.54
CA LYS A 13 -18.29 7.54 4.93
C LYS A 13 -17.73 6.43 5.84
N GLY A 14 -16.89 5.57 5.28
CA GLY A 14 -16.30 4.46 6.02
C GLY A 14 -15.22 4.96 6.98
N THR A 15 -15.44 4.86 8.27
CA THR A 15 -14.45 5.22 9.30
C THR A 15 -13.50 4.07 9.63
N ASN A 16 -13.97 2.83 9.55
CA ASN A 16 -13.19 1.63 9.78
C ASN A 16 -13.26 0.71 8.55
N LEU A 17 -12.16 0.61 7.81
CA LEU A 17 -12.00 -0.25 6.64
C LEU A 17 -11.04 -1.42 6.93
N SER A 18 -10.74 -1.69 8.21
CA SER A 18 -9.85 -2.77 8.59
C SER A 18 -10.38 -4.11 8.10
N SER A 19 -9.49 -4.93 7.55
CA SER A 19 -9.77 -6.28 7.06
C SER A 19 -10.87 -6.38 5.98
N MET A 20 -11.28 -5.27 5.36
CA MET A 20 -12.41 -5.24 4.42
C MET A 20 -12.24 -6.24 3.27
N PHE A 21 -11.02 -6.42 2.78
CA PHE A 21 -10.69 -7.38 1.72
C PHE A 21 -9.68 -8.44 2.17
N GLN A 22 -9.50 -8.60 3.48
CA GLN A 22 -8.54 -9.56 4.02
C GLN A 22 -8.79 -10.97 3.44
N GLN A 23 -7.72 -11.62 2.96
CA GLN A 23 -7.75 -12.97 2.42
C GLN A 23 -8.69 -13.17 1.20
N CYS A 24 -9.01 -12.10 0.47
CA CYS A 24 -9.68 -12.21 -0.83
C CYS A 24 -8.69 -12.73 -1.88
N GLY A 25 -8.29 -13.99 -1.75
CA GLY A 25 -7.19 -14.62 -2.50
C GLY A 25 -7.38 -14.72 -4.02
N ASN A 26 -8.60 -14.50 -4.54
CA ASN A 26 -8.89 -14.49 -5.98
C ASN A 26 -9.11 -13.08 -6.54
N LEU A 27 -9.09 -12.05 -5.69
CA LEU A 27 -9.31 -10.67 -6.10
C LEU A 27 -8.09 -10.16 -6.88
N LYS A 28 -8.27 -9.79 -8.14
CA LYS A 28 -7.18 -9.37 -9.03
C LYS A 28 -6.98 -7.86 -9.09
N THR A 29 -8.06 -7.12 -9.02
CA THR A 29 -8.06 -5.64 -9.08
C THR A 29 -9.14 -5.09 -8.17
N ILE A 30 -8.97 -3.83 -7.77
CA ILE A 30 -9.95 -3.09 -6.98
C ILE A 30 -10.30 -1.77 -7.65
N PRO A 31 -11.50 -1.22 -7.45
CA PRO A 31 -11.79 0.16 -7.82
C PRO A 31 -11.03 1.15 -6.91
N ALA A 32 -11.03 2.42 -7.29
CA ALA A 32 -10.57 3.47 -6.40
C ALA A 32 -11.44 3.49 -5.13
N LEU A 33 -10.79 3.62 -3.98
CA LEU A 33 -11.44 3.75 -2.68
C LEU A 33 -11.23 5.15 -2.13
N ASN A 34 -12.24 5.69 -1.47
CA ASN A 34 -12.15 6.99 -0.81
C ASN A 34 -11.83 6.79 0.68
N PHE A 35 -10.68 7.29 1.11
CA PHE A 35 -10.19 7.17 2.49
C PHE A 35 -10.46 8.40 3.36
N SER A 36 -11.14 9.41 2.83
CA SER A 36 -11.26 10.74 3.47
C SER A 36 -11.88 10.72 4.87
N SER A 37 -12.73 9.74 5.20
CA SER A 37 -13.32 9.57 6.53
C SER A 37 -12.71 8.43 7.34
N GLY A 38 -11.79 7.68 6.74
CA GLY A 38 -11.21 6.47 7.35
C GLY A 38 -10.14 6.81 8.38
N SER A 39 -10.07 6.00 9.43
CA SER A 39 -9.02 6.05 10.45
C SER A 39 -8.38 4.70 10.74
N ASN A 40 -8.94 3.60 10.27
CA ASN A 40 -8.38 2.28 10.47
C ASN A 40 -8.40 1.48 9.17
N PHE A 41 -7.21 1.11 8.67
CA PHE A 41 -6.98 0.37 7.42
C PHE A 41 -6.11 -0.87 7.67
N VAL A 42 -6.00 -1.30 8.94
CA VAL A 42 -5.22 -2.48 9.33
C VAL A 42 -5.69 -3.69 8.52
N ASN A 43 -4.76 -4.43 7.92
CA ASN A 43 -5.03 -5.63 7.13
C ASN A 43 -6.00 -5.42 5.94
N LEU A 44 -6.17 -4.21 5.43
CA LEU A 44 -7.19 -3.88 4.40
C LEU A 44 -7.18 -4.88 3.24
N PHE A 45 -6.00 -5.21 2.69
CA PHE A 45 -5.78 -6.20 1.62
C PHE A 45 -4.86 -7.34 2.06
N TYR A 46 -4.70 -7.56 3.37
CA TYR A 46 -3.84 -8.62 3.89
C TYR A 46 -4.10 -9.95 3.20
N ALA A 47 -3.05 -10.58 2.64
CA ALA A 47 -3.10 -11.87 1.95
C ALA A 47 -4.09 -11.94 0.76
N CYS A 48 -4.31 -10.82 0.06
CA CYS A 48 -4.96 -10.83 -1.25
C CYS A 48 -3.97 -11.35 -2.31
N SER A 49 -3.72 -12.66 -2.31
CA SER A 49 -2.60 -13.28 -3.02
C SER A 49 -2.65 -13.15 -4.55
N ALA A 50 -3.83 -13.00 -5.14
CA ALA A 50 -4.01 -12.79 -6.58
C ALA A 50 -4.11 -11.30 -6.99
N LEU A 51 -4.03 -10.36 -6.03
CA LEU A 51 -4.14 -8.93 -6.33
C LEU A 51 -2.91 -8.47 -7.11
N GLU A 52 -3.11 -8.09 -8.37
CA GLU A 52 -2.05 -7.74 -9.31
C GLU A 52 -1.81 -6.23 -9.40
N VAL A 53 -2.90 -5.48 -9.35
CA VAL A 53 -2.90 -4.03 -9.53
C VAL A 53 -3.85 -3.37 -8.53
N ILE A 54 -3.37 -2.33 -7.88
CA ILE A 54 -4.22 -1.38 -7.15
C ILE A 54 -4.11 -0.01 -7.82
N PRO A 55 -5.19 0.77 -7.90
CA PRO A 55 -5.09 2.17 -8.31
C PRO A 55 -4.23 2.94 -7.31
N ASN A 56 -3.79 4.15 -7.67
CA ASN A 56 -3.21 5.03 -6.67
C ASN A 56 -4.30 5.41 -5.66
N LEU A 57 -4.13 4.96 -4.41
CA LEU A 57 -5.06 5.25 -3.32
C LEU A 57 -4.61 6.52 -2.60
N ASP A 58 -5.47 7.52 -2.55
CA ASP A 58 -5.16 8.82 -1.92
C ASP A 58 -5.43 8.77 -0.42
N ALA A 59 -4.37 8.81 0.38
CA ALA A 59 -4.42 8.90 1.84
C ALA A 59 -4.10 10.31 2.37
N SER A 60 -4.02 11.33 1.51
CA SER A 60 -3.65 12.71 1.90
C SER A 60 -4.63 13.36 2.89
N LYS A 61 -5.85 12.87 2.95
CA LYS A 61 -6.89 13.34 3.89
C LYS A 61 -6.93 12.56 5.21
N VAL A 62 -6.17 11.46 5.30
CA VAL A 62 -6.11 10.66 6.52
C VAL A 62 -5.22 11.36 7.54
N THR A 63 -5.82 11.93 8.56
CA THR A 63 -5.12 12.67 9.64
C THR A 63 -4.87 11.81 10.87
N THR A 64 -5.63 10.75 11.05
CA THR A 64 -5.41 9.70 12.04
C THR A 64 -5.56 8.37 11.33
N GLY A 65 -4.61 7.47 11.42
CA GLY A 65 -4.71 6.25 10.63
C GLY A 65 -3.70 5.19 10.99
N ASN A 66 -4.01 3.99 10.53
CA ASN A 66 -3.15 2.84 10.68
C ASN A 66 -3.26 1.97 9.42
N PHE A 67 -2.15 1.84 8.68
CA PHE A 67 -2.04 0.99 7.50
C PHE A 67 -1.20 -0.27 7.76
N SER A 68 -1.06 -0.70 9.02
CA SER A 68 -0.30 -1.90 9.36
C SER A 68 -0.82 -3.10 8.57
N ASN A 69 0.10 -3.78 7.90
CA ASN A 69 -0.16 -4.93 7.05
C ASN A 69 -1.19 -4.70 5.92
N ALA A 70 -1.49 -3.43 5.56
CA ALA A 70 -2.52 -3.15 4.57
C ALA A 70 -2.31 -3.90 3.26
N PHE A 71 -1.06 -4.09 2.81
CA PHE A 71 -0.70 -4.82 1.58
C PHE A 71 0.20 -6.04 1.85
N TYR A 72 0.33 -6.46 3.10
CA TYR A 72 1.20 -7.59 3.46
C TYR A 72 0.71 -8.88 2.79
N GLN A 73 1.65 -9.62 2.17
CA GLN A 73 1.39 -10.88 1.45
C GLN A 73 0.44 -10.75 0.24
N CYS A 74 0.39 -9.60 -0.40
CA CYS A 74 -0.21 -9.47 -1.74
C CYS A 74 0.79 -10.00 -2.79
N TYR A 75 1.00 -11.31 -2.82
CA TYR A 75 2.09 -11.98 -3.57
C TYR A 75 2.12 -11.72 -5.07
N SER A 76 1.03 -11.27 -5.66
CA SER A 76 0.95 -10.94 -7.10
C SER A 76 1.01 -9.43 -7.37
N LEU A 77 1.04 -8.58 -6.34
CA LEU A 77 0.97 -7.12 -6.51
C LEU A 77 2.22 -6.58 -7.19
N GLN A 78 2.03 -6.03 -8.39
CA GLN A 78 3.09 -5.53 -9.26
C GLN A 78 3.09 -4.01 -9.36
N THR A 79 1.94 -3.36 -9.19
CA THR A 79 1.79 -1.91 -9.32
C THR A 79 0.75 -1.35 -8.37
N GLY A 80 0.89 -0.08 -8.06
CA GLY A 80 -0.01 0.69 -7.22
C GLY A 80 0.72 1.39 -6.09
N SER A 81 0.11 2.41 -5.54
CA SER A 81 0.69 3.18 -4.44
C SER A 81 -0.38 3.70 -3.49
N LEU A 82 0.05 4.03 -2.28
CA LEU A 82 -0.71 4.79 -1.30
C LEU A 82 -0.08 6.18 -1.23
N SER A 83 -0.67 7.16 -1.94
CA SER A 83 -0.12 8.50 -1.99
C SER A 83 -0.54 9.34 -0.79
N GLY A 84 0.33 10.28 -0.39
CA GLY A 84 0.04 11.25 0.65
C GLY A 84 -0.10 10.67 2.07
N SER A 85 0.18 9.37 2.29
CA SER A 85 0.08 8.77 3.62
C SER A 85 1.13 9.33 4.56
N LEU A 86 0.71 9.83 5.71
CA LEU A 86 1.57 10.25 6.82
C LEU A 86 1.83 9.11 7.82
N PHE A 87 1.48 7.88 7.50
CA PHE A 87 1.57 6.71 8.39
C PHE A 87 2.37 5.59 7.75
N SER A 88 3.08 4.84 8.59
CA SER A 88 3.85 3.66 8.17
C SER A 88 3.00 2.68 7.36
N VAL A 89 3.59 2.11 6.32
CA VAL A 89 2.91 1.16 5.43
C VAL A 89 3.82 -0.02 5.09
N SER A 90 3.24 -1.21 4.98
CA SER A 90 3.96 -2.41 4.60
C SER A 90 3.50 -2.96 3.26
N TYR A 91 4.45 -3.11 2.34
CA TYR A 91 4.36 -3.86 1.10
C TYR A 91 5.16 -5.17 1.17
N ALA A 92 5.44 -5.66 2.37
CA ALA A 92 6.24 -6.87 2.53
C ALA A 92 5.56 -8.09 1.88
N GLY A 93 6.35 -8.88 1.17
CA GLY A 93 5.88 -10.07 0.47
C GLY A 93 5.00 -9.79 -0.74
N CYS A 94 5.10 -8.60 -1.36
CA CYS A 94 4.49 -8.31 -2.65
C CYS A 94 5.44 -8.71 -3.80
N LYS A 95 5.02 -8.43 -5.04
CA LYS A 95 5.79 -8.72 -6.26
C LYS A 95 6.26 -7.43 -6.96
N LEU A 96 6.56 -6.39 -6.19
CA LEU A 96 6.94 -5.10 -6.74
C LEU A 96 8.36 -5.14 -7.31
N GLY A 97 8.49 -4.64 -8.55
CA GLY A 97 9.78 -4.39 -9.17
C GLY A 97 10.37 -3.05 -8.73
N GLU A 98 11.61 -2.80 -9.14
CA GLU A 98 12.35 -1.57 -8.87
C GLU A 98 11.52 -0.32 -9.25
N ALA A 99 11.05 -0.24 -10.51
CA ALA A 99 10.27 0.91 -10.98
C ALA A 99 8.98 1.14 -10.16
N ALA A 100 8.32 0.07 -9.72
CA ALA A 100 7.12 0.17 -8.87
C ALA A 100 7.47 0.71 -7.48
N LEU A 101 8.59 0.27 -6.88
CA LEU A 101 9.07 0.78 -5.60
C LEU A 101 9.47 2.25 -5.69
N VAL A 102 10.18 2.65 -6.76
CA VAL A 102 10.53 4.05 -7.02
C VAL A 102 9.27 4.90 -7.18
N ASN A 103 8.25 4.40 -7.90
CA ASN A 103 6.97 5.10 -8.01
C ASN A 103 6.30 5.30 -6.63
N ILE A 104 6.31 4.27 -5.78
CA ILE A 104 5.80 4.39 -4.41
C ILE A 104 6.58 5.47 -3.65
N PHE A 105 7.91 5.46 -3.68
CA PHE A 105 8.74 6.45 -2.98
C PHE A 105 8.48 7.88 -3.46
N ASN A 106 8.26 8.08 -4.76
CA ASN A 106 7.90 9.39 -5.32
C ASN A 106 6.57 9.91 -4.76
N ASN A 107 5.61 9.04 -4.49
CA ASN A 107 4.29 9.39 -3.96
C ASN A 107 4.24 9.53 -2.43
N LEU A 108 5.31 9.20 -1.70
CA LEU A 108 5.40 9.45 -0.26
C LEU A 108 5.52 10.96 0.02
N PRO A 109 4.80 11.49 1.01
CA PRO A 109 4.99 12.85 1.49
C PRO A 109 6.26 12.96 2.36
N THR A 110 6.71 14.18 2.62
CA THR A 110 7.73 14.42 3.64
C THR A 110 7.12 14.24 5.04
N THR A 111 7.80 13.46 5.88
CA THR A 111 7.35 13.16 7.24
C THR A 111 8.57 12.80 8.11
N SER A 112 8.35 12.33 9.33
CA SER A 112 9.41 11.80 10.20
C SER A 112 8.89 10.62 11.03
N GLY A 113 9.77 9.68 11.34
CA GLY A 113 9.46 8.55 12.20
C GLY A 113 8.54 7.50 11.58
N GLN A 114 8.29 7.58 10.27
CA GLN A 114 7.48 6.59 9.56
C GLN A 114 8.35 5.57 8.83
N THR A 115 7.81 4.38 8.66
CA THR A 115 8.49 3.24 8.02
C THR A 115 7.73 2.77 6.81
N ILE A 116 8.46 2.52 5.72
CA ILE A 116 7.98 1.75 4.59
C ILE A 116 8.69 0.40 4.54
N THR A 117 7.94 -0.70 4.63
CA THR A 117 8.49 -2.05 4.57
C THR A 117 8.34 -2.60 3.15
N ILE A 118 9.46 -2.98 2.54
CA ILE A 118 9.54 -3.49 1.16
C ILE A 118 10.18 -4.89 1.09
N SER A 119 10.43 -5.53 2.21
CA SER A 119 11.06 -6.85 2.28
C SER A 119 10.27 -7.90 1.48
N GLY A 120 10.98 -8.81 0.82
CA GLY A 120 10.39 -9.86 -0.01
C GLY A 120 9.90 -9.41 -1.38
N ASN A 121 10.08 -8.13 -1.77
CA ASN A 121 9.89 -7.67 -3.14
C ASN A 121 11.16 -7.88 -3.95
N TYR A 122 11.05 -8.41 -5.17
CA TYR A 122 12.23 -8.69 -5.99
C TYR A 122 12.96 -7.40 -6.43
N GLY A 123 12.27 -6.28 -6.53
CA GLY A 123 12.88 -4.99 -6.85
C GLY A 123 13.67 -4.37 -5.69
N ALA A 124 13.48 -4.85 -4.45
CA ALA A 124 14.12 -4.25 -3.28
C ALA A 124 15.66 -4.33 -3.33
N SER A 125 16.20 -5.46 -3.84
CA SER A 125 17.65 -5.66 -4.02
C SER A 125 18.23 -4.91 -5.21
N LEU A 126 17.41 -4.42 -6.13
CA LEU A 126 17.83 -3.69 -7.33
C LEU A 126 17.94 -2.19 -7.08
N LEU A 127 17.27 -1.67 -6.03
CA LEU A 127 17.27 -0.24 -5.73
C LEU A 127 18.68 0.30 -5.46
N SER A 128 19.06 1.29 -6.24
CA SER A 128 20.28 2.08 -6.03
C SER A 128 20.19 2.93 -4.76
N VAL A 129 21.35 3.43 -4.30
CA VAL A 129 21.41 4.39 -3.18
C VAL A 129 20.58 5.64 -3.51
N GLY A 130 20.67 6.16 -4.75
CA GLY A 130 19.93 7.35 -5.19
C GLY A 130 18.41 7.15 -5.10
N GLU A 131 17.92 5.99 -5.51
CA GLU A 131 16.48 5.67 -5.44
C GLU A 131 15.99 5.53 -4.00
N ARG A 132 16.78 4.92 -3.13
CA ARG A 132 16.47 4.85 -1.68
C ARG A 132 16.43 6.25 -1.05
N LEU A 133 17.28 7.18 -1.51
CA LEU A 133 17.27 8.57 -1.03
C LEU A 133 15.96 9.31 -1.36
N ILE A 134 15.18 8.89 -2.34
CA ILE A 134 13.86 9.47 -2.61
C ILE A 134 12.95 9.35 -1.38
N ALA A 135 12.93 8.21 -0.71
CA ALA A 135 12.12 8.00 0.50
C ALA A 135 12.83 8.53 1.75
N THR A 136 14.12 8.19 1.93
CA THR A 136 14.86 8.58 3.13
C THR A 136 15.08 10.08 3.22
N GLY A 137 15.26 10.78 2.09
CA GLY A 137 15.31 12.24 2.00
C GLY A 137 14.00 12.93 2.37
N LYS A 138 12.88 12.20 2.34
CA LYS A 138 11.57 12.64 2.84
C LYS A 138 11.32 12.24 4.30
N GLY A 139 12.31 11.67 4.99
CA GLY A 139 12.23 11.29 6.40
C GLY A 139 11.66 9.91 6.69
N TRP A 140 11.51 9.05 5.65
CA TRP A 140 11.05 7.67 5.80
C TRP A 140 12.20 6.71 6.13
N THR A 141 11.92 5.73 6.97
CA THR A 141 12.80 4.58 7.18
C THR A 141 12.37 3.46 6.23
N ILE A 142 13.32 2.93 5.45
CA ILE A 142 13.07 1.78 4.57
C ILE A 142 13.51 0.51 5.31
N VAL A 143 12.63 -0.50 5.35
CA VAL A 143 12.90 -1.84 5.88
C VAL A 143 12.83 -2.87 4.74
N GLY A 144 13.96 -3.54 4.44
CA GLY A 144 14.10 -4.56 3.40
C GLY A 144 14.96 -4.16 2.22
#